data_1fe1ff67f017e49eb6cb4b47bb93ab09
#
_entry.id   1fe1ff67f017e49eb6cb4b47bb93ab09
#
_cell.length_a   1.000
_cell.length_b   1.000
_cell.length_c   1.000
_cell.angle_alpha   90.00
_cell.angle_beta   90.00
_cell.angle_gamma   90.00
#
_symmetry.space_group_name_H-M   'P 1'
#
loop_
_entity.id
_entity.type
_entity.pdbx_description
1 polymer ?
#
loop_
_entity_poly.entity_id
_entity_poly.type
_entity_poly.pdbx_seq_one_letter_code
_entity_poly.pdbx_strand_id
1 'polypeptide(L)'
;MDFFKGGDSVNIRIILSNEALYDLSRYGGDTNTYKHKYDDVYFPCTFVATVGEKTYAYNDVGVRMKGATSRRQIADAKGNINQSCHLKISFKATFDSELYDLSQFSKYKHTWTSAQKETRKDRRFFGMENLDFKYLPRNDAAYNGKTYSQEIYSYDLFRQYNIPAPYARWINLTIQSESKERTFKYEAVEAVDKRFLKRVFGEKDGDLYKCTQVIGNTTSVGGWGGMGQNQDVKYADFDRDGAVAKTFDSNGYANGARVAKGKIGVESNYDDYHPVYSLKTNDSQGENSDFSKMAELINVCYSCCEKGAPLSLLESKIDMTEWLNYCAVSYVIGNYDDFRNNSNNYYIYFRSSDNKAVFIPYDYDYSLGLTRESAVYTHISKDGPFSANTSHSTISISLFKDTIITNKNLSYYNTGETTQKMMQDTYENKIKEISSAGALDYQETYIPFIGGLTDGVTGVSDESNIVSKYMRDKKGVIDALN
;
A
#
# COMPACT_ATOMS: atom_id res chain seq x y z
N MET A 1 -11.65 17.22 3.72
CA MET A 1 -11.14 16.65 2.45
C MET A 1 -12.27 16.49 1.43
N ASP A 2 -12.74 17.63 0.97
CA ASP A 2 -13.92 17.70 0.10
C ASP A 2 -13.70 17.04 -1.27
N PHE A 3 -12.44 16.93 -1.71
CA PHE A 3 -12.09 16.25 -2.95
C PHE A 3 -12.58 14.79 -3.00
N PHE A 4 -12.48 14.04 -1.91
CA PHE A 4 -12.86 12.62 -1.87
C PHE A 4 -14.32 12.38 -1.49
N LYS A 5 -15.00 13.36 -0.88
CA LYS A 5 -16.33 13.18 -0.26
C LYS A 5 -17.50 13.63 -1.13
N GLY A 6 -17.26 14.35 -2.21
CA GLY A 6 -18.33 14.86 -3.06
C GLY A 6 -18.82 13.82 -4.07
N GLY A 7 -20.12 13.85 -4.38
CA GLY A 7 -20.73 13.09 -5.50
C GLY A 7 -20.40 13.67 -6.90
N ASP A 8 -19.66 14.77 -6.97
CA ASP A 8 -19.32 15.43 -8.23
C ASP A 8 -18.38 14.56 -9.08
N SER A 9 -18.56 14.60 -10.39
CA SER A 9 -17.59 14.04 -11.32
C SER A 9 -16.26 14.79 -11.21
N VAL A 10 -15.16 14.05 -11.24
CA VAL A 10 -13.82 14.62 -11.23
C VAL A 10 -13.11 14.28 -12.52
N ASN A 11 -12.71 15.31 -13.23
CA ASN A 11 -11.90 15.19 -14.43
C ASN A 11 -10.54 15.84 -14.18
N ILE A 12 -9.49 15.06 -14.32
CA ILE A 12 -8.11 15.51 -14.15
C ILE A 12 -7.39 15.37 -15.48
N ARG A 13 -6.59 16.38 -15.82
CA ARG A 13 -5.74 16.38 -17.01
C ARG A 13 -4.29 16.60 -16.57
N ILE A 14 -3.41 15.75 -17.04
CA ILE A 14 -1.95 15.86 -16.90
C ILE A 14 -1.39 16.15 -18.28
N ILE A 15 -0.76 17.32 -18.45
CA ILE A 15 -0.25 17.80 -19.73
C ILE A 15 1.28 17.79 -19.65
N LEU A 16 1.93 17.04 -20.55
CA LEU A 16 3.39 16.94 -20.66
C LEU A 16 3.84 17.37 -22.06
N SER A 17 5.10 17.76 -22.20
CA SER A 17 5.71 17.76 -23.55
C SER A 17 5.80 16.34 -24.10
N ASN A 18 5.88 16.17 -25.41
CA ASN A 18 6.08 14.84 -26.01
C ASN A 18 7.33 14.16 -25.44
N GLU A 19 8.40 14.92 -25.24
CA GLU A 19 9.64 14.42 -24.67
C GLU A 19 9.48 13.97 -23.21
N ALA A 20 8.83 14.76 -22.36
CA ALA A 20 8.61 14.40 -20.96
C ALA A 20 7.71 13.17 -20.82
N LEU A 21 6.68 13.04 -21.67
CA LEU A 21 5.82 11.88 -21.70
C LEU A 21 6.57 10.61 -22.13
N TYR A 22 7.42 10.74 -23.14
CA TYR A 22 8.23 9.61 -23.60
C TYR A 22 9.28 9.19 -22.57
N ASP A 23 9.94 10.14 -21.92
CA ASP A 23 10.92 9.86 -20.87
C ASP A 23 10.25 9.26 -19.62
N LEU A 24 9.09 9.76 -19.21
CA LEU A 24 8.27 9.13 -18.17
C LEU A 24 7.96 7.67 -18.55
N SER A 25 7.54 7.44 -19.79
CA SER A 25 7.21 6.11 -20.32
C SER A 25 8.42 5.19 -20.34
N ARG A 26 9.55 5.68 -20.83
CA ARG A 26 10.78 4.92 -20.99
C ARG A 26 11.45 4.62 -19.65
N TYR A 27 11.77 5.64 -18.87
CA TYR A 27 12.56 5.48 -17.66
C TYR A 27 11.75 4.94 -16.47
N GLY A 28 10.47 5.28 -16.38
CA GLY A 28 9.58 4.79 -15.34
C GLY A 28 8.86 3.49 -15.68
N GLY A 29 8.69 3.17 -16.98
CA GLY A 29 7.84 2.06 -17.44
C GLY A 29 8.61 0.86 -18.00
N ASP A 30 9.83 1.04 -18.51
CA ASP A 30 10.67 -0.04 -18.99
C ASP A 30 11.51 -0.63 -17.86
N THR A 31 10.87 -1.42 -17.03
CA THR A 31 11.53 -2.07 -15.88
C THR A 31 12.52 -3.16 -16.29
N ASN A 32 12.42 -3.69 -17.51
CA ASN A 32 13.37 -4.67 -18.01
C ASN A 32 14.74 -4.04 -18.29
N THR A 33 14.75 -2.85 -18.89
CA THR A 33 15.98 -2.13 -19.20
C THR A 33 16.54 -1.38 -18.01
N TYR A 34 15.68 -0.68 -17.25
CA TYR A 34 16.13 0.26 -16.22
C TYR A 34 16.07 -0.30 -14.79
N LYS A 35 15.50 -1.50 -14.57
CA LYS A 35 15.52 -2.21 -13.27
C LYS A 35 15.12 -1.33 -12.08
N HIS A 36 14.07 -0.52 -12.26
CA HIS A 36 13.57 0.41 -11.23
C HIS A 36 14.53 1.54 -10.81
N LYS A 37 15.64 1.71 -11.54
CA LYS A 37 16.69 2.70 -11.23
C LYS A 37 16.19 4.15 -11.12
N TYR A 38 15.15 4.50 -11.85
CA TYR A 38 14.64 5.86 -11.97
C TYR A 38 13.23 6.02 -11.40
N ASP A 39 12.88 5.19 -10.44
CA ASP A 39 11.54 5.16 -9.84
C ASP A 39 11.15 6.47 -9.15
N ASP A 40 12.10 7.21 -8.63
CA ASP A 40 11.88 8.46 -7.90
C ASP A 40 12.01 9.73 -8.77
N VAL A 41 12.29 9.58 -10.07
CA VAL A 41 12.36 10.72 -10.97
C VAL A 41 10.98 11.23 -11.33
N TYR A 42 10.72 12.49 -10.98
CA TYR A 42 9.51 13.21 -11.40
C TYR A 42 9.76 13.93 -12.71
N PHE A 43 8.78 13.92 -13.59
CA PHE A 43 8.76 14.68 -14.83
C PHE A 43 7.81 15.87 -14.70
N PRO A 44 8.19 17.07 -15.20
CA PRO A 44 7.35 18.25 -15.09
C PRO A 44 6.11 18.13 -15.96
N CYS A 45 4.97 18.50 -15.39
CA CYS A 45 3.70 18.54 -16.08
C CYS A 45 2.84 19.72 -15.61
N THR A 46 1.85 20.07 -16.40
CA THR A 46 0.72 20.91 -15.95
C THR A 46 -0.41 19.99 -15.48
N PHE A 47 -0.89 20.23 -14.29
CA PHE A 47 -2.01 19.52 -13.70
C PHE A 47 -3.24 20.43 -13.73
N VAL A 48 -4.34 19.96 -14.31
CA VAL A 48 -5.63 20.65 -14.33
C VAL A 48 -6.70 19.70 -13.80
N ALA A 49 -7.45 20.12 -12.80
CA ALA A 49 -8.54 19.34 -12.24
C ALA A 49 -9.85 20.14 -12.27
N THR A 50 -10.90 19.54 -12.79
CA THR A 50 -12.27 20.05 -12.70
C THR A 50 -13.03 19.19 -11.70
N VAL A 51 -13.51 19.80 -10.62
CA VAL A 51 -14.27 19.17 -9.54
C VAL A 51 -15.60 19.91 -9.44
N GLY A 52 -16.68 19.28 -9.87
CA GLY A 52 -17.94 19.96 -10.11
C GLY A 52 -17.76 21.11 -11.11
N GLU A 53 -18.14 22.32 -10.74
CA GLU A 53 -18.01 23.53 -11.57
C GLU A 53 -16.65 24.25 -11.43
N LYS A 54 -15.79 23.82 -10.50
CA LYS A 54 -14.53 24.52 -10.19
C LYS A 54 -13.35 23.88 -10.91
N THR A 55 -12.52 24.71 -11.51
CA THR A 55 -11.28 24.29 -12.15
C THR A 55 -10.06 24.80 -11.37
N TYR A 56 -9.10 23.92 -11.17
CA TYR A 56 -7.83 24.15 -10.50
C TYR A 56 -6.70 23.83 -11.48
N ALA A 57 -5.72 24.73 -11.60
CA ALA A 57 -4.58 24.53 -12.49
C ALA A 57 -3.25 24.80 -11.76
N TYR A 58 -2.28 23.93 -11.99
CA TYR A 58 -0.95 24.02 -11.41
C TYR A 58 0.09 23.69 -12.48
N ASN A 59 1.00 24.62 -12.73
CA ASN A 59 2.16 24.39 -13.60
C ASN A 59 3.32 23.77 -12.80
N ASP A 60 4.22 23.11 -13.49
CA ASP A 60 5.43 22.49 -12.89
C ASP A 60 5.10 21.57 -11.71
N VAL A 61 4.12 20.74 -11.88
CA VAL A 61 3.80 19.63 -10.97
C VAL A 61 4.64 18.44 -11.40
N GLY A 62 5.11 17.66 -10.46
CA GLY A 62 5.85 16.45 -10.77
C GLY A 62 4.90 15.26 -10.98
N VAL A 63 5.10 14.54 -12.08
CA VAL A 63 4.46 13.23 -12.29
C VAL A 63 5.51 12.15 -12.41
N ARG A 64 5.29 11.00 -11.77
CA ARG A 64 6.12 9.79 -11.92
C ARG A 64 5.27 8.54 -11.97
N MET A 65 5.83 7.45 -12.47
CA MET A 65 5.20 6.14 -12.35
C MET A 65 5.31 5.60 -10.94
N LYS A 66 4.34 4.76 -10.55
CA LYS A 66 4.22 4.14 -9.25
C LYS A 66 3.97 2.64 -9.39
N GLY A 67 4.19 1.90 -8.29
CA GLY A 67 4.05 0.45 -8.23
C GLY A 67 5.30 -0.29 -8.68
N ALA A 68 5.34 -1.58 -8.43
CA ALA A 68 6.40 -2.49 -8.87
C ALA A 68 5.96 -3.25 -10.14
N THR A 69 4.93 -4.07 -10.03
CA THR A 69 4.44 -4.94 -11.11
C THR A 69 3.50 -4.25 -12.10
N SER A 70 2.97 -3.08 -11.76
CA SER A 70 2.01 -2.32 -12.59
C SER A 70 2.67 -1.39 -13.60
N ARG A 71 4.01 -1.24 -13.56
CA ARG A 71 4.74 -0.36 -14.46
C ARG A 71 4.78 -0.92 -15.87
N ARG A 72 4.62 -0.04 -16.85
CA ARG A 72 4.70 -0.36 -18.27
C ARG A 72 4.92 0.90 -19.08
N GLN A 73 5.51 0.76 -20.27
CA GLN A 73 5.63 1.87 -21.21
C GLN A 73 4.24 2.29 -21.67
N ILE A 74 3.87 3.55 -21.43
CA ILE A 74 2.53 4.08 -21.72
C ILE A 74 2.46 4.88 -23.02
N ALA A 75 3.59 5.39 -23.50
CA ALA A 75 3.66 6.20 -24.71
C ALA A 75 4.93 5.88 -25.51
N ASP A 76 4.87 6.13 -26.82
CA ASP A 76 6.00 6.06 -27.74
C ASP A 76 6.66 7.44 -27.94
N ALA A 77 7.77 7.46 -28.70
CA ALA A 77 8.52 8.69 -28.99
C ALA A 77 7.74 9.71 -29.86
N LYS A 78 6.62 9.31 -30.46
CA LYS A 78 5.72 10.18 -31.23
C LYS A 78 4.58 10.75 -30.37
N GLY A 79 4.58 10.48 -29.05
CA GLY A 79 3.56 10.91 -28.11
C GLY A 79 2.24 10.13 -28.22
N ASN A 80 2.20 9.00 -28.93
CA ASN A 80 1.01 8.14 -28.94
C ASN A 80 0.87 7.45 -27.58
N ILE A 81 -0.30 7.59 -26.96
CA ILE A 81 -0.61 7.03 -25.64
C ILE A 81 -1.37 5.72 -25.84
N ASN A 82 -0.69 4.59 -25.61
CA ASN A 82 -1.21 3.27 -25.95
C ASN A 82 -1.93 2.61 -24.79
N GLN A 83 -1.45 2.84 -23.58
CA GLN A 83 -1.96 2.25 -22.32
C GLN A 83 -1.66 3.16 -21.14
N SER A 84 -2.00 2.73 -19.94
CA SER A 84 -1.68 3.45 -18.73
C SER A 84 -1.17 2.54 -17.62
N CYS A 85 -0.68 3.15 -16.52
CA CYS A 85 -0.15 2.48 -15.34
C CYS A 85 -0.43 3.34 -14.11
N HIS A 86 -0.03 2.90 -12.93
CA HIS A 86 -0.14 3.73 -11.72
C HIS A 86 0.79 4.94 -11.81
N LEU A 87 0.28 6.10 -11.39
CA LEU A 87 1.02 7.37 -11.40
C LEU A 87 0.99 7.99 -10.00
N LYS A 88 1.98 8.82 -9.72
CA LYS A 88 2.02 9.67 -8.53
C LYS A 88 2.25 11.12 -8.95
N ILE A 89 1.47 12.00 -8.36
CA ILE A 89 1.62 13.46 -8.52
C ILE A 89 2.26 14.04 -7.27
N SER A 90 3.21 14.96 -7.46
CA SER A 90 3.75 15.81 -6.40
C SER A 90 3.57 17.27 -6.74
N PHE A 91 2.77 17.98 -5.94
CA PHE A 91 2.55 19.42 -6.11
C PHE A 91 3.77 20.23 -5.67
N LYS A 92 4.70 19.63 -4.95
CA LYS A 92 5.92 20.24 -4.40
C LYS A 92 7.20 19.88 -5.15
N ALA A 93 7.13 19.11 -6.23
CA ALA A 93 8.32 18.72 -6.98
C ALA A 93 9.15 19.95 -7.39
N THR A 94 10.45 19.89 -7.16
CA THR A 94 11.37 21.02 -7.41
C THR A 94 12.27 20.82 -8.59
N PHE A 95 12.47 19.60 -9.07
CA PHE A 95 13.33 19.25 -10.20
C PHE A 95 14.77 19.80 -10.08
N ASP A 96 15.29 19.87 -8.86
CA ASP A 96 16.61 20.45 -8.53
C ASP A 96 17.52 19.51 -7.73
N SER A 97 17.11 18.25 -7.53
CA SER A 97 17.94 17.23 -6.88
C SER A 97 19.07 16.74 -7.79
N GLU A 98 20.03 16.02 -7.22
CA GLU A 98 21.15 15.40 -7.96
C GLU A 98 20.72 14.47 -9.09
N LEU A 99 19.50 13.91 -9.03
CA LEU A 99 18.93 13.11 -10.11
C LEU A 99 18.86 13.90 -11.43
N TYR A 100 18.64 15.22 -11.35
CA TYR A 100 18.59 16.09 -12.54
C TYR A 100 19.98 16.59 -12.98
N ASP A 101 21.06 16.15 -12.35
CA ASP A 101 22.43 16.33 -12.85
C ASP A 101 22.81 15.22 -13.85
N LEU A 102 22.07 14.13 -13.88
CA LEU A 102 22.25 13.09 -14.87
C LEU A 102 21.90 13.62 -16.26
N SER A 103 22.73 13.32 -17.25
CA SER A 103 22.62 13.87 -18.62
C SER A 103 21.24 13.67 -19.24
N GLN A 104 20.58 12.53 -18.96
CA GLN A 104 19.26 12.22 -19.51
C GLN A 104 18.12 13.03 -18.86
N PHE A 105 18.34 13.60 -17.68
CA PHE A 105 17.33 14.39 -16.95
C PHE A 105 17.70 15.87 -16.80
N SER A 106 18.90 16.27 -17.17
CA SER A 106 19.39 17.65 -16.99
C SER A 106 18.52 18.70 -17.67
N LYS A 107 17.86 18.35 -18.77
CA LYS A 107 16.88 19.20 -19.46
C LYS A 107 15.63 19.54 -18.63
N TYR A 108 15.33 18.77 -17.58
CA TYR A 108 14.23 19.01 -16.64
C TYR A 108 14.69 19.74 -15.39
N LYS A 109 16.00 20.00 -15.26
CA LYS A 109 16.53 20.70 -14.10
C LYS A 109 16.03 22.14 -14.05
N HIS A 110 15.48 22.51 -12.88
CA HIS A 110 15.03 23.88 -12.64
C HIS A 110 15.92 24.57 -11.64
N THR A 111 16.21 25.84 -11.89
CA THR A 111 16.87 26.72 -10.92
C THR A 111 15.82 27.66 -10.33
N TRP A 112 15.54 27.46 -9.07
CA TRP A 112 14.56 28.25 -8.32
C TRP A 112 15.23 29.27 -7.44
N THR A 113 14.70 30.49 -7.41
CA THR A 113 15.01 31.44 -6.36
C THR A 113 14.50 30.96 -4.99
N SER A 114 15.08 31.50 -3.91
CA SER A 114 14.59 31.14 -2.56
C SER A 114 13.10 31.42 -2.36
N ALA A 115 12.60 32.53 -2.89
CA ALA A 115 11.17 32.89 -2.81
C ALA A 115 10.28 31.88 -3.59
N GLN A 116 10.73 31.44 -4.76
CA GLN A 116 9.99 30.41 -5.52
C GLN A 116 9.99 29.07 -4.80
N LYS A 117 11.12 28.64 -4.21
CA LYS A 117 11.18 27.42 -3.40
C LYS A 117 10.23 27.50 -2.21
N GLU A 118 10.17 28.62 -1.53
CA GLU A 118 9.26 28.82 -0.39
C GLU A 118 7.79 28.70 -0.83
N THR A 119 7.41 29.41 -1.90
CA THR A 119 6.06 29.29 -2.48
C THR A 119 5.70 27.86 -2.85
N ARG A 120 6.66 27.09 -3.38
CA ARG A 120 6.43 25.68 -3.75
C ARG A 120 6.23 24.77 -2.54
N LYS A 121 6.86 25.04 -1.41
CA LYS A 121 6.64 24.25 -0.18
C LYS A 121 5.18 24.27 0.28
N ASP A 122 4.44 25.35 -0.03
CA ASP A 122 3.06 25.52 0.36
C ASP A 122 2.03 25.10 -0.70
N ARG A 123 2.48 24.63 -1.86
CA ARG A 123 1.57 24.17 -2.91
C ARG A 123 0.80 22.92 -2.47
N ARG A 124 -0.51 23.00 -2.60
CA ARG A 124 -1.44 21.93 -2.19
C ARG A 124 -2.63 21.89 -3.14
N PHE A 125 -3.13 20.68 -3.38
CA PHE A 125 -4.41 20.44 -4.00
C PHE A 125 -5.35 19.84 -2.94
N PHE A 126 -6.37 20.57 -2.54
CA PHE A 126 -7.26 20.21 -1.42
C PHE A 126 -6.51 19.81 -0.14
N GLY A 127 -5.41 20.48 0.17
CA GLY A 127 -4.56 20.21 1.33
C GLY A 127 -3.52 19.11 1.12
N MET A 128 -3.56 18.39 0.02
CA MET A 128 -2.62 17.32 -0.32
C MET A 128 -1.33 17.82 -0.97
N GLU A 129 -0.20 17.27 -0.58
CA GLU A 129 1.11 17.50 -1.24
C GLU A 129 1.32 16.52 -2.39
N ASN A 130 0.79 15.31 -2.24
CA ASN A 130 0.87 14.23 -3.19
C ASN A 130 -0.51 13.62 -3.43
N LEU A 131 -0.70 13.05 -4.61
CA LEU A 131 -1.89 12.29 -4.97
C LEU A 131 -1.47 11.07 -5.78
N ASP A 132 -1.98 9.91 -5.39
CA ASP A 132 -1.71 8.66 -6.06
C ASP A 132 -2.85 8.33 -7.03
N PHE A 133 -2.51 7.87 -8.23
CA PHE A 133 -3.45 7.43 -9.24
C PHE A 133 -3.23 5.96 -9.55
N LYS A 134 -4.24 5.13 -9.29
CA LYS A 134 -4.20 3.70 -9.58
C LYS A 134 -5.04 3.40 -10.84
N TYR A 135 -4.40 2.75 -11.81
CA TYR A 135 -5.06 2.28 -13.01
C TYR A 135 -5.43 0.81 -12.83
N LEU A 136 -6.69 0.55 -12.54
CA LEU A 136 -7.17 -0.77 -12.13
C LEU A 136 -7.68 -1.67 -13.24
N PRO A 137 -8.04 -1.22 -14.47
CA PRO A 137 -8.36 -2.16 -15.53
C PRO A 137 -7.13 -3.03 -15.83
N ARG A 138 -7.15 -4.25 -15.29
CA ARG A 138 -6.11 -5.25 -15.54
C ARG A 138 -6.64 -6.28 -16.53
N ASN A 139 -5.78 -6.74 -17.43
CA ASN A 139 -6.09 -7.81 -18.38
C ASN A 139 -5.92 -9.21 -17.76
N ASP A 140 -5.77 -9.30 -16.44
CA ASP A 140 -5.70 -10.60 -15.80
C ASP A 140 -7.11 -11.23 -15.68
N ALA A 141 -7.14 -12.55 -15.63
CA ALA A 141 -8.37 -13.34 -15.70
C ALA A 141 -9.39 -13.00 -14.59
N ALA A 142 -8.90 -12.55 -13.43
CA ALA A 142 -9.76 -12.19 -12.30
C ALA A 142 -10.63 -10.96 -12.59
N TYR A 143 -10.09 -10.00 -13.34
CA TYR A 143 -10.79 -8.75 -13.65
C TYR A 143 -11.59 -8.84 -14.94
N ASN A 144 -11.21 -9.74 -15.86
CA ASN A 144 -11.85 -9.92 -17.16
C ASN A 144 -12.22 -8.59 -17.85
N GLY A 145 -11.32 -7.61 -17.78
CA GLY A 145 -11.53 -6.25 -18.30
C GLY A 145 -12.53 -5.39 -17.52
N LYS A 146 -13.07 -5.88 -16.41
CA LYS A 146 -14.01 -5.14 -15.54
C LYS A 146 -13.26 -4.28 -14.53
N THR A 147 -13.93 -3.24 -14.06
CA THR A 147 -13.44 -2.34 -13.02
C THR A 147 -14.32 -2.48 -11.77
N TYR A 148 -13.69 -2.68 -10.63
CA TYR A 148 -14.37 -2.87 -9.36
C TYR A 148 -13.90 -1.81 -8.36
N SER A 149 -14.74 -1.45 -7.41
CA SER A 149 -14.45 -0.46 -6.37
C SER A 149 -13.94 -1.12 -5.06
N GLN A 150 -13.30 -2.27 -5.14
CA GLN A 150 -12.87 -3.05 -3.97
C GLN A 150 -11.93 -2.28 -3.05
N GLU A 151 -10.99 -1.52 -3.60
CA GLU A 151 -10.05 -0.74 -2.79
C GLU A 151 -10.72 0.44 -2.09
N ILE A 152 -11.60 1.16 -2.80
CA ILE A 152 -12.38 2.26 -2.23
C ILE A 152 -13.27 1.75 -1.10
N TYR A 153 -13.97 0.64 -1.32
CA TYR A 153 -14.82 0.00 -0.31
C TYR A 153 -14.01 -0.47 0.89
N SER A 154 -12.86 -1.11 0.66
CA SER A 154 -11.97 -1.56 1.72
C SER A 154 -11.51 -0.41 2.61
N TYR A 155 -11.03 0.68 2.02
CA TYR A 155 -10.60 1.84 2.80
C TYR A 155 -11.75 2.51 3.55
N ASP A 156 -12.96 2.52 2.98
CA ASP A 156 -14.13 3.04 3.68
C ASP A 156 -14.48 2.18 4.89
N LEU A 157 -14.49 0.86 4.72
CA LEU A 157 -14.75 -0.07 5.81
C LEU A 157 -13.72 0.06 6.94
N PHE A 158 -12.43 0.19 6.63
CA PHE A 158 -11.40 0.45 7.64
C PHE A 158 -11.74 1.71 8.46
N ARG A 159 -12.11 2.82 7.80
CA ARG A 159 -12.48 4.06 8.50
C ARG A 159 -13.74 3.93 9.35
N GLN A 160 -14.74 3.15 8.92
CA GLN A 160 -15.94 2.87 9.70
C GLN A 160 -15.62 2.20 11.04
N TYR A 161 -14.56 1.40 11.08
CA TYR A 161 -14.08 0.73 12.31
C TYR A 161 -12.92 1.46 12.99
N ASN A 162 -12.79 2.77 12.75
CA ASN A 162 -11.80 3.67 13.36
C ASN A 162 -10.34 3.30 13.08
N ILE A 163 -10.09 2.59 11.97
CA ILE A 163 -8.74 2.30 11.52
C ILE A 163 -8.31 3.40 10.55
N PRO A 164 -7.12 3.99 10.76
CA PRO A 164 -6.57 4.99 9.85
C PRO A 164 -6.45 4.44 8.44
N ALA A 165 -7.17 4.99 7.48
CA ALA A 165 -7.10 4.56 6.09
C ALA A 165 -7.16 5.74 5.12
N PRO A 166 -6.53 5.63 3.94
CA PRO A 166 -6.62 6.64 2.90
C PRO A 166 -8.06 6.86 2.44
N TYR A 167 -8.34 8.04 1.95
CA TYR A 167 -9.51 8.26 1.09
C TYR A 167 -9.18 7.83 -0.34
N ALA A 168 -10.17 7.34 -1.05
CA ALA A 168 -10.07 7.02 -2.47
C ALA A 168 -11.39 7.33 -3.20
N ARG A 169 -11.29 7.63 -4.50
CA ARG A 169 -12.44 7.86 -5.37
C ARG A 169 -12.12 7.63 -6.83
N TRP A 170 -13.14 7.37 -7.63
CA TRP A 170 -13.02 7.34 -9.08
C TRP A 170 -12.83 8.74 -9.68
N ILE A 171 -12.02 8.80 -10.72
CA ILE A 171 -11.79 10.00 -11.54
C ILE A 171 -11.66 9.60 -13.01
N ASN A 172 -11.87 10.56 -13.90
CA ASN A 172 -11.39 10.48 -15.28
C ASN A 172 -10.05 11.20 -15.37
N LEU A 173 -9.00 10.49 -15.77
CA LEU A 173 -7.66 11.04 -15.96
C LEU A 173 -7.34 11.09 -17.43
N THR A 174 -7.17 12.30 -17.96
CA THR A 174 -6.64 12.54 -19.31
C THR A 174 -5.14 12.75 -19.22
N ILE A 175 -4.37 11.89 -19.89
CA ILE A 175 -2.96 12.11 -20.17
C ILE A 175 -2.89 12.79 -21.53
N GLN A 176 -2.23 13.92 -21.60
CA GLN A 176 -2.10 14.73 -22.80
C GLN A 176 -0.63 15.05 -23.07
N SER A 177 -0.23 14.84 -24.32
CA SER A 177 0.99 15.41 -24.88
C SER A 177 0.64 16.65 -25.73
N GLU A 178 1.64 17.25 -26.39
CA GLU A 178 1.42 18.43 -27.26
C GLU A 178 0.41 18.16 -28.38
N SER A 179 0.32 16.93 -28.88
CA SER A 179 -0.48 16.58 -30.07
C SER A 179 -1.50 15.47 -29.85
N LYS A 180 -1.44 14.77 -28.72
CA LYS A 180 -2.25 13.59 -28.45
C LYS A 180 -2.81 13.62 -27.03
N GLU A 181 -4.00 13.06 -26.87
CA GLU A 181 -4.56 12.84 -25.56
C GLU A 181 -5.33 11.54 -25.49
N ARG A 182 -5.41 10.98 -24.29
CA ARG A 182 -6.24 9.82 -24.00
C ARG A 182 -6.73 9.86 -22.57
N THR A 183 -8.02 9.58 -22.40
CA THR A 183 -8.68 9.54 -21.11
C THR A 183 -8.85 8.09 -20.63
N PHE A 184 -8.59 7.89 -19.35
CA PHE A 184 -8.72 6.61 -18.67
C PHE A 184 -9.51 6.79 -17.38
N LYS A 185 -10.17 5.73 -16.94
CA LYS A 185 -10.75 5.65 -15.60
C LYS A 185 -9.66 5.31 -14.61
N TYR A 186 -9.53 6.09 -13.56
CA TYR A 186 -8.55 5.92 -12.51
C TYR A 186 -9.18 5.99 -11.13
N GLU A 187 -8.54 5.36 -10.18
CA GLU A 187 -8.77 5.58 -8.77
C GLU A 187 -7.74 6.58 -8.24
N ALA A 188 -8.20 7.72 -7.75
CA ALA A 188 -7.38 8.67 -7.02
C ALA A 188 -7.36 8.24 -5.54
N VAL A 189 -6.16 8.05 -4.99
CA VAL A 189 -5.95 7.60 -3.62
C VAL A 189 -5.14 8.64 -2.85
N GLU A 190 -5.58 8.96 -1.64
CA GLU A 190 -4.84 9.83 -0.73
C GLU A 190 -3.46 9.22 -0.42
N ALA A 191 -2.41 10.00 -0.61
CA ALA A 191 -1.07 9.55 -0.26
C ALA A 191 -0.91 9.46 1.25
N VAL A 192 -0.37 8.33 1.75
CA VAL A 192 -0.02 8.18 3.17
C VAL A 192 1.31 8.90 3.40
N ASP A 193 1.21 10.15 3.83
CA ASP A 193 2.33 11.06 4.07
C ASP A 193 2.06 11.96 5.30
N LYS A 194 2.93 12.96 5.54
CA LYS A 194 2.78 13.89 6.67
C LYS A 194 1.42 14.61 6.70
N ARG A 195 0.73 14.78 5.56
CA ARG A 195 -0.60 15.39 5.50
C ARG A 195 -1.69 14.43 5.94
N PHE A 196 -1.59 13.19 5.50
CA PHE A 196 -2.42 12.11 6.01
C PHE A 196 -2.30 11.99 7.54
N LEU A 197 -1.07 11.93 8.06
CA LEU A 197 -0.82 11.84 9.52
C LEU A 197 -1.46 13.01 10.27
N LYS A 198 -1.24 14.25 9.79
CA LYS A 198 -1.83 15.44 10.43
C LYS A 198 -3.36 15.41 10.42
N ARG A 199 -3.96 14.90 9.34
CA ARG A 199 -5.42 14.75 9.24
C ARG A 199 -5.97 13.72 10.20
N VAL A 200 -5.32 12.58 10.31
CA VAL A 200 -5.83 11.42 11.06
C VAL A 200 -5.49 11.52 12.55
N PHE A 201 -4.24 11.83 12.87
CA PHE A 201 -3.73 11.79 14.24
C PHE A 201 -3.62 13.17 14.89
N GLY A 202 -3.83 14.25 14.14
CA GLY A 202 -3.58 15.61 14.64
C GLY A 202 -2.09 15.96 14.75
N GLU A 203 -1.20 14.99 14.53
CA GLU A 203 0.26 15.12 14.59
C GLU A 203 0.91 14.54 13.33
N LYS A 204 2.21 14.76 13.14
CA LYS A 204 2.96 14.28 11.96
C LYS A 204 4.44 14.05 12.26
N ASP A 205 4.82 14.16 13.52
CA ASP A 205 6.22 14.20 13.95
C ASP A 205 6.75 12.81 14.35
N GLY A 206 5.88 11.81 14.38
CA GLY A 206 6.24 10.41 14.57
C GLY A 206 6.85 9.77 13.32
N ASP A 207 7.28 8.53 13.46
CA ASP A 207 7.98 7.78 12.40
C ASP A 207 6.99 6.94 11.60
N LEU A 208 6.89 7.25 10.32
CA LEU A 208 6.06 6.50 9.36
C LEU A 208 6.93 5.57 8.54
N TYR A 209 6.61 4.29 8.55
CA TYR A 209 7.26 3.27 7.71
C TYR A 209 6.29 2.71 6.69
N LYS A 210 6.71 2.64 5.43
CA LYS A 210 6.06 1.81 4.42
C LYS A 210 6.63 0.40 4.52
N CYS A 211 5.75 -0.57 4.70
CA CYS A 211 6.09 -1.97 4.92
C CYS A 211 5.74 -2.77 3.67
N THR A 212 6.76 -3.31 3.00
CA THR A 212 6.57 -4.06 1.75
C THR A 212 7.58 -5.20 1.68
N GLN A 213 7.17 -6.32 1.10
CA GLN A 213 8.11 -7.37 0.79
C GLN A 213 9.12 -6.89 -0.27
N VAL A 214 10.33 -7.38 -0.20
CA VAL A 214 11.38 -7.15 -1.18
C VAL A 214 12.01 -8.46 -1.61
N ILE A 215 12.43 -8.52 -2.86
CA ILE A 215 13.13 -9.69 -3.41
C ILE A 215 14.63 -9.44 -3.23
N GLY A 216 15.31 -10.31 -2.50
CA GLY A 216 16.74 -10.28 -2.31
C GLY A 216 17.51 -10.66 -3.60
N ASN A 217 18.82 -10.71 -3.52
CA ASN A 217 19.72 -11.01 -4.65
C ASN A 217 19.32 -12.29 -5.37
N THR A 218 18.61 -12.17 -6.49
CA THR A 218 18.42 -13.28 -7.42
C THR A 218 19.04 -12.94 -8.76
N THR A 219 19.77 -13.90 -9.32
CA THR A 219 20.35 -13.79 -10.67
C THR A 219 19.30 -13.94 -11.78
N SER A 220 18.05 -14.24 -11.43
CA SER A 220 16.96 -14.41 -12.37
C SER A 220 15.81 -13.46 -12.10
N VAL A 221 15.53 -12.62 -13.07
CA VAL A 221 14.30 -11.81 -13.12
C VAL A 221 13.16 -12.74 -13.58
N GLY A 222 12.63 -13.53 -12.65
CA GLY A 222 11.32 -14.13 -12.84
C GLY A 222 10.29 -13.11 -12.38
N GLY A 223 9.44 -12.63 -13.28
CA GLY A 223 8.25 -11.90 -12.85
C GLY A 223 7.45 -12.75 -11.84
N TRP A 224 6.53 -12.14 -11.13
CA TRP A 224 5.66 -12.77 -10.11
C TRP A 224 4.99 -14.11 -10.52
N GLY A 225 5.09 -14.55 -11.78
CA GLY A 225 4.63 -15.84 -12.29
C GLY A 225 5.65 -16.99 -12.17
N GLY A 226 6.83 -16.73 -11.66
CA GLY A 226 7.91 -17.72 -11.52
C GLY A 226 8.49 -17.72 -10.10
N MET A 227 7.68 -17.99 -9.09
CA MET A 227 8.17 -18.30 -7.74
C MET A 227 8.85 -19.68 -7.78
N GLY A 228 10.01 -19.75 -8.45
CA GLY A 228 10.94 -20.86 -8.28
C GLY A 228 11.51 -20.81 -6.88
N GLN A 229 11.69 -21.97 -6.28
CA GLN A 229 12.07 -22.24 -4.89
C GLN A 229 13.43 -21.64 -4.43
N ASN A 230 13.99 -20.64 -5.12
CA ASN A 230 15.30 -20.07 -4.84
C ASN A 230 15.32 -18.53 -4.79
N GLN A 231 14.19 -17.87 -4.54
CA GLN A 231 14.19 -16.43 -4.35
C GLN A 231 14.33 -16.09 -2.88
N ASP A 232 15.34 -15.30 -2.54
CA ASP A 232 15.51 -14.72 -1.21
C ASP A 232 14.52 -13.55 -1.05
N VAL A 233 13.27 -13.85 -0.69
CA VAL A 233 12.23 -12.85 -0.42
C VAL A 233 12.30 -12.47 1.04
N LYS A 234 12.36 -11.16 1.32
CA LYS A 234 12.27 -10.59 2.66
C LYS A 234 10.90 -9.98 2.86
N TYR A 235 10.26 -10.33 3.95
CA TYR A 235 8.90 -9.96 4.30
C TYR A 235 8.88 -8.91 5.41
N ALA A 236 7.84 -8.10 5.44
CA ALA A 236 7.60 -7.15 6.51
C ALA A 236 6.77 -7.81 7.62
N ASP A 237 7.31 -8.86 8.25
CA ASP A 237 6.63 -9.77 9.17
C ASP A 237 7.09 -9.68 10.62
N PHE A 238 7.94 -8.71 10.91
CA PHE A 238 8.61 -8.54 12.20
C PHE A 238 9.55 -9.68 12.61
N ASP A 239 9.92 -10.54 11.69
CA ASP A 239 10.97 -11.51 11.93
C ASP A 239 12.34 -10.84 11.90
N ARG A 240 13.28 -11.45 12.66
CA ARG A 240 14.68 -11.01 12.73
C ARG A 240 15.51 -11.39 11.55
N ASP A 241 15.06 -12.27 10.73
CA ASP A 241 15.79 -12.97 9.70
C ASP A 241 16.42 -12.03 8.62
N GLY A 242 17.14 -11.04 9.05
CA GLY A 242 17.80 -10.09 8.18
C GLY A 242 16.92 -8.93 7.71
N ALA A 243 15.66 -8.87 8.13
CA ALA A 243 14.79 -7.75 7.81
C ALA A 243 15.17 -6.47 8.58
N VAL A 244 15.88 -6.63 9.69
CA VAL A 244 16.27 -5.53 10.59
C VAL A 244 17.65 -5.75 11.15
N ALA A 245 18.52 -4.84 11.03
CA ALA A 245 19.83 -4.76 11.61
C ALA A 245 20.97 -5.47 10.88
N LYS A 246 22.12 -4.80 10.90
CA LYS A 246 23.37 -5.38 10.43
C LYS A 246 23.90 -6.48 11.34
N THR A 247 23.52 -6.48 12.60
CA THR A 247 24.02 -7.40 13.61
C THR A 247 22.98 -7.66 14.67
N PHE A 248 23.03 -8.87 15.21
CA PHE A 248 22.28 -9.26 16.40
C PHE A 248 23.27 -9.44 17.57
N ASP A 249 22.83 -9.15 18.79
CA ASP A 249 23.62 -9.45 19.97
C ASP A 249 23.67 -10.96 20.24
N SER A 250 24.45 -11.39 21.27
CA SER A 250 24.59 -12.79 21.63
C SER A 250 23.28 -13.46 22.06
N ASN A 251 22.27 -12.70 22.44
CA ASN A 251 20.93 -13.18 22.81
C ASN A 251 19.98 -13.19 21.61
N GLY A 252 20.45 -12.70 20.47
CA GLY A 252 19.69 -12.65 19.23
C GLY A 252 18.78 -11.43 19.08
N TYR A 253 18.96 -10.37 19.86
CA TYR A 253 18.23 -9.10 19.66
C TYR A 253 18.89 -8.23 18.61
N ALA A 254 18.08 -7.55 17.85
CA ALA A 254 18.55 -6.63 16.83
C ALA A 254 19.32 -5.44 17.47
N ASN A 255 20.55 -5.25 17.03
CA ASN A 255 21.40 -4.13 17.48
C ASN A 255 21.16 -2.91 16.61
N GLY A 256 20.55 -1.87 17.19
CA GLY A 256 20.54 -0.50 16.69
C GLY A 256 19.80 -0.31 15.37
N ALA A 257 20.02 0.76 14.87
CA ALA A 257 19.41 1.70 13.99
C ALA A 257 19.40 1.38 12.49
N ARG A 258 19.54 0.16 12.00
CA ARG A 258 19.55 -0.08 10.56
C ARG A 258 18.57 -1.16 10.16
N VAL A 259 17.64 -0.74 9.35
CA VAL A 259 16.73 -1.66 8.64
C VAL A 259 17.51 -2.39 7.54
N ALA A 260 17.37 -3.69 7.45
CA ALA A 260 17.96 -4.47 6.37
C ALA A 260 17.43 -4.02 5.02
N LYS A 261 18.30 -4.06 4.05
CA LYS A 261 18.02 -3.62 2.70
C LYS A 261 17.90 -4.84 1.79
N GLY A 262 16.80 -4.92 1.06
CA GLY A 262 16.67 -5.83 -0.08
C GLY A 262 16.98 -5.10 -1.37
N LYS A 263 17.56 -5.76 -2.35
CA LYS A 263 17.69 -5.23 -3.71
C LYS A 263 16.42 -5.56 -4.48
N ILE A 264 15.85 -4.57 -5.16
CA ILE A 264 14.88 -4.83 -6.22
C ILE A 264 15.64 -4.88 -7.53
N GLY A 265 15.62 -6.05 -8.19
CA GLY A 265 16.25 -6.25 -9.49
C GLY A 265 17.71 -6.68 -9.45
N VAL A 266 18.12 -7.32 -10.54
CA VAL A 266 19.46 -7.83 -10.76
C VAL A 266 20.39 -6.70 -11.14
N GLU A 267 21.53 -6.64 -10.46
CA GLU A 267 22.72 -5.91 -10.84
C GLU A 267 22.52 -4.55 -11.51
N SER A 268 22.27 -3.55 -10.72
CA SER A 268 22.76 -2.24 -11.08
C SER A 268 23.90 -1.91 -10.13
N ASN A 269 24.90 -1.21 -10.61
CA ASN A 269 25.94 -0.55 -9.80
C ASN A 269 25.30 0.59 -8.96
N TYR A 270 24.01 0.56 -8.77
CA TYR A 270 23.19 1.47 -7.99
C TYR A 270 22.69 0.74 -6.78
N ASP A 271 22.87 1.37 -5.64
CA ASP A 271 22.27 0.98 -4.38
C ASP A 271 20.75 1.27 -4.39
N ASP A 272 20.02 0.63 -5.30
CA ASP A 272 18.57 0.69 -5.31
C ASP A 272 18.03 -0.15 -4.14
N TYR A 273 18.20 0.41 -2.97
CA TYR A 273 17.70 -0.19 -1.76
C TYR A 273 16.24 0.17 -1.56
N HIS A 274 15.40 -0.82 -1.69
CA HIS A 274 14.06 -0.76 -1.11
C HIS A 274 14.09 -1.52 0.21
N PRO A 275 14.22 -0.83 1.33
CA PRO A 275 14.13 -1.50 2.62
C PRO A 275 12.75 -2.07 2.82
N VAL A 276 12.66 -3.23 3.45
CA VAL A 276 11.39 -3.87 3.84
C VAL A 276 10.55 -2.90 4.67
N TYR A 277 11.18 -2.18 5.58
CA TYR A 277 10.60 -1.08 6.37
C TYR A 277 11.19 0.24 5.92
N SER A 278 10.54 0.91 4.97
CA SER A 278 11.03 2.15 4.38
C SER A 278 10.51 3.36 5.15
N LEU A 279 11.39 4.04 5.88
CA LEU A 279 11.07 5.28 6.61
C LEU A 279 10.63 6.38 5.64
N LYS A 280 9.51 7.04 5.92
CA LYS A 280 8.88 8.08 5.09
C LYS A 280 8.76 9.44 5.77
N THR A 281 9.03 9.49 7.06
CA THR A 281 9.13 10.72 7.85
C THR A 281 10.44 10.67 8.64
N ASN A 282 10.99 11.83 9.04
CA ASN A 282 12.24 11.89 9.80
C ASN A 282 13.42 11.19 9.12
N ASP A 283 13.38 11.13 7.79
CA ASP A 283 14.32 10.40 6.92
C ASP A 283 15.45 11.27 6.37
N SER A 284 15.71 12.44 6.94
CA SER A 284 16.68 13.42 6.44
C SER A 284 18.13 12.92 6.44
N GLN A 285 18.43 11.88 7.21
CA GLN A 285 19.74 11.23 7.27
C GLN A 285 19.83 9.98 6.39
N GLY A 286 18.79 9.72 5.57
CA GLY A 286 18.74 8.53 4.72
C GLY A 286 18.97 7.26 5.54
N GLU A 287 19.98 6.49 5.19
CA GLU A 287 20.34 5.24 5.88
C GLU A 287 20.80 5.41 7.34
N ASN A 288 21.19 6.59 7.70
CA ASN A 288 21.65 6.92 9.07
C ASN A 288 20.52 7.52 9.92
N SER A 289 19.28 7.56 9.41
CA SER A 289 18.12 7.94 10.20
C SER A 289 17.92 6.99 11.38
N ASP A 290 17.20 7.44 12.38
CA ASP A 290 16.91 6.63 13.57
C ASP A 290 15.81 5.59 13.29
N PHE A 291 16.14 4.31 13.37
CA PHE A 291 15.23 3.17 13.23
C PHE A 291 14.97 2.45 14.56
N SER A 292 15.39 3.03 15.68
CA SER A 292 15.36 2.38 17.00
C SER A 292 13.97 1.87 17.39
N LYS A 293 12.90 2.62 17.10
CA LYS A 293 11.53 2.23 17.41
C LYS A 293 11.10 0.97 16.65
N MET A 294 11.46 0.87 15.37
CA MET A 294 11.18 -0.32 14.57
C MET A 294 11.99 -1.52 15.07
N ALA A 295 13.28 -1.34 15.37
CA ALA A 295 14.11 -2.39 15.93
C ALA A 295 13.58 -2.86 17.29
N GLU A 296 13.12 -1.95 18.13
CA GLU A 296 12.50 -2.28 19.42
C GLU A 296 11.20 -3.07 19.24
N LEU A 297 10.33 -2.68 18.30
CA LEU A 297 9.10 -3.42 18.00
C LEU A 297 9.44 -4.86 17.58
N ILE A 298 10.39 -5.04 16.67
CA ILE A 298 10.81 -6.37 16.22
C ILE A 298 11.40 -7.19 17.38
N ASN A 299 12.19 -6.59 18.26
CA ASN A 299 12.71 -7.26 19.44
C ASN A 299 11.60 -7.69 20.42
N VAL A 300 10.58 -6.88 20.58
CA VAL A 300 9.39 -7.24 21.38
C VAL A 300 8.64 -8.40 20.71
N CYS A 301 8.44 -8.35 19.42
CA CYS A 301 7.83 -9.46 18.67
C CYS A 301 8.61 -10.76 18.84
N TYR A 302 9.94 -10.70 18.69
CA TYR A 302 10.81 -11.84 18.93
C TYR A 302 10.72 -12.36 20.36
N SER A 303 10.71 -11.47 21.34
CA SER A 303 10.59 -11.85 22.75
C SER A 303 9.30 -12.60 23.03
N CYS A 304 8.19 -12.14 22.47
CA CYS A 304 6.89 -12.80 22.62
C CYS A 304 6.81 -14.14 21.88
N CYS A 305 7.28 -14.18 20.61
CA CYS A 305 7.11 -15.36 19.76
C CYS A 305 8.13 -16.46 20.05
N GLU A 306 9.39 -16.10 20.33
CA GLU A 306 10.50 -17.05 20.40
C GLU A 306 11.05 -17.25 21.81
N LYS A 307 10.83 -16.31 22.71
CA LYS A 307 11.36 -16.36 24.08
C LYS A 307 10.29 -16.50 25.15
N GLY A 308 9.01 -16.57 24.79
CA GLY A 308 7.90 -16.76 25.72
C GLY A 308 7.61 -15.56 26.60
N ALA A 309 7.98 -14.36 26.18
CA ALA A 309 7.57 -13.15 26.88
C ALA A 309 6.05 -12.97 26.82
N PRO A 310 5.43 -12.35 27.84
CA PRO A 310 4.00 -12.13 27.86
C PRO A 310 3.53 -11.29 26.66
N LEU A 311 2.41 -11.66 26.02
CA LEU A 311 1.83 -10.91 24.89
C LEU A 311 1.43 -9.48 25.30
N SER A 312 1.15 -9.23 26.59
CA SER A 312 0.93 -7.88 27.09
C SER A 312 2.10 -6.92 26.86
N LEU A 313 3.30 -7.45 26.62
CA LEU A 313 4.45 -6.63 26.23
C LEU A 313 4.23 -5.92 24.88
N LEU A 314 3.47 -6.53 23.97
CA LEU A 314 3.08 -5.91 22.70
C LEU A 314 2.23 -4.65 22.91
N GLU A 315 1.40 -4.61 23.95
CA GLU A 315 0.55 -3.45 24.26
C GLU A 315 1.37 -2.19 24.55
N SER A 316 2.62 -2.34 24.98
CA SER A 316 3.53 -1.22 25.19
C SER A 316 4.05 -0.62 23.86
N LYS A 317 3.97 -1.34 22.76
CA LYS A 317 4.54 -0.99 21.46
C LYS A 317 3.52 -0.85 20.35
N ILE A 318 2.40 -1.52 20.47
CA ILE A 318 1.33 -1.54 19.45
C ILE A 318 0.03 -1.05 20.10
N ASP A 319 -0.77 -0.32 19.38
CA ASP A 319 -2.17 -0.10 19.73
C ASP A 319 -2.94 -1.39 19.43
N MET A 320 -3.02 -2.27 20.44
CA MET A 320 -3.57 -3.63 20.26
C MET A 320 -5.02 -3.63 19.84
N THR A 321 -5.82 -2.69 20.33
CA THR A 321 -7.23 -2.59 19.94
C THR A 321 -7.37 -2.22 18.48
N GLU A 322 -6.62 -1.22 18.02
CA GLU A 322 -6.60 -0.81 16.63
C GLU A 322 -6.07 -1.93 15.74
N TRP A 323 -4.99 -2.60 16.14
CA TRP A 323 -4.40 -3.70 15.38
C TRP A 323 -5.34 -4.90 15.23
N LEU A 324 -6.05 -5.31 16.28
CA LEU A 324 -7.04 -6.39 16.21
C LEU A 324 -8.22 -6.02 15.29
N ASN A 325 -8.68 -4.77 15.37
CA ASN A 325 -9.69 -4.26 14.46
C ASN A 325 -9.21 -4.24 13.01
N TYR A 326 -7.96 -3.78 12.77
CA TYR A 326 -7.32 -3.83 11.46
C TYR A 326 -7.32 -5.26 10.90
N CYS A 327 -6.88 -6.22 11.70
CA CYS A 327 -6.86 -7.62 11.29
C CYS A 327 -8.26 -8.18 11.01
N ALA A 328 -9.26 -7.78 11.79
CA ALA A 328 -10.64 -8.23 11.60
C ALA A 328 -11.24 -7.69 10.29
N VAL A 329 -11.10 -6.39 10.03
CA VAL A 329 -11.54 -5.80 8.75
C VAL A 329 -10.80 -6.45 7.59
N SER A 330 -9.48 -6.60 7.69
CA SER A 330 -8.66 -7.24 6.66
C SER A 330 -9.09 -8.69 6.37
N TYR A 331 -9.47 -9.45 7.42
CA TYR A 331 -10.02 -10.80 7.24
C TYR A 331 -11.37 -10.80 6.51
N VAL A 332 -12.27 -9.90 6.90
CA VAL A 332 -13.61 -9.81 6.29
C VAL A 332 -13.54 -9.46 4.81
N ILE A 333 -12.71 -8.49 4.43
CA ILE A 333 -12.54 -8.10 3.02
C ILE A 333 -11.60 -8.99 2.22
N GLY A 334 -10.80 -9.84 2.89
CA GLY A 334 -10.04 -10.92 2.28
C GLY A 334 -8.97 -10.48 1.27
N ASN A 335 -8.16 -9.51 1.63
CA ASN A 335 -6.96 -9.21 0.85
C ASN A 335 -5.90 -10.28 1.14
N TYR A 336 -5.39 -10.94 0.10
CA TYR A 336 -4.35 -11.94 0.27
C TYR A 336 -2.94 -11.35 0.28
N ASP A 337 -2.78 -10.12 -0.20
CA ASP A 337 -1.48 -9.43 -0.29
C ASP A 337 -1.34 -8.34 0.79
N ASP A 338 -1.87 -8.62 1.98
CA ASP A 338 -1.84 -7.73 3.14
C ASP A 338 -0.85 -8.22 4.22
N PHE A 339 -0.83 -7.53 5.35
CA PHE A 339 -0.03 -7.92 6.51
C PHE A 339 -0.34 -9.35 6.99
N ARG A 340 -1.63 -9.74 7.05
CA ARG A 340 -2.06 -11.04 7.59
C ARG A 340 -1.61 -12.22 6.74
N ASN A 341 -1.60 -12.04 5.42
CA ASN A 341 -1.42 -13.13 4.48
C ASN A 341 -0.02 -13.16 3.86
N ASN A 342 0.47 -12.02 3.43
CA ASN A 342 1.74 -11.93 2.70
C ASN A 342 2.74 -10.97 3.34
N SER A 343 2.44 -10.45 4.53
CA SER A 343 3.27 -9.50 5.28
C SER A 343 3.76 -8.34 4.39
N ASN A 344 2.82 -7.77 3.65
CA ASN A 344 3.04 -6.79 2.60
C ASN A 344 1.96 -5.69 2.65
N ASN A 345 2.16 -4.60 1.92
CA ASN A 345 1.15 -3.60 1.63
C ASN A 345 0.48 -2.97 2.85
N TYR A 346 1.27 -2.44 3.76
CA TYR A 346 0.77 -1.66 4.89
C TYR A 346 1.76 -0.58 5.28
N TYR A 347 1.33 0.36 6.13
CA TYR A 347 2.21 1.28 6.81
C TYR A 347 2.12 1.07 8.31
N ILE A 348 3.19 1.44 9.00
CA ILE A 348 3.23 1.59 10.45
C ILE A 348 3.55 3.03 10.78
N TYR A 349 2.79 3.61 11.67
CA TYR A 349 3.07 4.92 12.23
C TYR A 349 3.28 4.81 13.73
N PHE A 350 4.47 5.16 14.20
CA PHE A 350 4.74 5.34 15.61
C PHE A 350 4.31 6.75 16.00
N ARG A 351 3.19 6.84 16.74
CA ARG A 351 2.68 8.14 17.20
C ARG A 351 3.70 8.84 18.08
N SER A 352 3.86 10.17 17.92
CA SER A 352 4.76 10.94 18.77
C SER A 352 4.22 11.11 20.20
N SER A 353 2.91 10.96 20.39
CA SER A 353 2.24 11.12 21.68
C SER A 353 2.50 10.01 22.69
N ASP A 354 2.61 8.75 22.23
CA ASP A 354 2.75 7.57 23.10
C ASP A 354 3.76 6.53 22.59
N ASN A 355 4.39 6.77 21.46
CA ASN A 355 5.32 5.87 20.78
C ASN A 355 4.73 4.48 20.41
N LYS A 356 3.41 4.35 20.35
CA LYS A 356 2.78 3.12 19.91
C LYS A 356 2.65 3.06 18.39
N ALA A 357 2.87 1.88 17.85
CA ALA A 357 2.68 1.56 16.45
C ALA A 357 1.19 1.43 16.13
N VAL A 358 0.75 2.09 15.07
CA VAL A 358 -0.59 2.01 14.49
C VAL A 358 -0.47 1.53 13.06
N PHE A 359 -1.35 0.62 12.64
CA PHE A 359 -1.33 0.04 11.30
C PHE A 359 -2.24 0.84 10.35
N ILE A 360 -1.77 1.04 9.12
CA ILE A 360 -2.50 1.78 8.08
C ILE A 360 -2.55 0.89 6.84
N PRO A 361 -3.75 0.53 6.34
CA PRO A 361 -3.89 -0.30 5.15
C PRO A 361 -3.40 0.42 3.90
N TYR A 362 -2.86 -0.34 2.96
CA TYR A 362 -2.36 0.16 1.70
C TYR A 362 -2.44 -0.92 0.62
N ASP A 363 -2.77 -0.53 -0.65
CA ASP A 363 -2.79 -1.40 -1.82
C ASP A 363 -3.78 -2.58 -1.71
N TYR A 364 -5.04 -2.26 -1.42
CA TYR A 364 -6.13 -3.23 -1.23
C TYR A 364 -6.85 -3.61 -2.54
N ASP A 365 -6.15 -3.55 -3.66
CA ASP A 365 -6.68 -3.89 -4.97
C ASP A 365 -6.94 -5.40 -5.19
N TYR A 366 -6.41 -6.26 -4.33
CA TYR A 366 -6.64 -7.70 -4.29
C TYR A 366 -7.62 -8.16 -3.20
N SER A 367 -8.56 -7.30 -2.83
CA SER A 367 -9.62 -7.64 -1.86
C SER A 367 -10.92 -8.11 -2.54
N LEU A 368 -11.88 -8.57 -1.74
CA LEU A 368 -13.21 -9.01 -2.17
C LEU A 368 -13.20 -10.11 -3.24
N GLY A 369 -12.28 -11.04 -3.15
CA GLY A 369 -12.18 -12.17 -4.07
C GLY A 369 -11.42 -11.89 -5.36
N LEU A 370 -10.93 -10.68 -5.56
CA LEU A 370 -10.15 -10.31 -6.74
C LEU A 370 -8.71 -10.82 -6.57
N THR A 371 -8.45 -12.01 -7.05
CA THR A 371 -7.17 -12.70 -6.96
C THR A 371 -6.73 -13.25 -8.30
N ARG A 372 -5.45 -13.57 -8.44
CA ARG A 372 -4.89 -14.16 -9.67
C ARG A 372 -5.12 -15.67 -9.77
N GLU A 373 -5.36 -16.35 -8.64
CA GLU A 373 -5.37 -17.80 -8.56
C GLU A 373 -6.56 -18.33 -7.78
N SER A 374 -7.13 -19.44 -8.25
CA SER A 374 -8.29 -20.07 -7.61
C SER A 374 -7.99 -20.61 -6.19
N ALA A 375 -6.77 -21.07 -5.95
CA ALA A 375 -6.33 -21.53 -4.62
C ALA A 375 -6.32 -20.38 -3.62
N VAL A 376 -5.84 -19.19 -4.04
CA VAL A 376 -5.87 -17.96 -3.24
C VAL A 376 -7.31 -17.56 -2.94
N TYR A 377 -8.20 -17.62 -3.94
CA TYR A 377 -9.61 -17.34 -3.73
C TYR A 377 -10.21 -18.24 -2.65
N THR A 378 -9.95 -19.55 -2.72
CA THR A 378 -10.44 -20.51 -1.72
C THR A 378 -9.94 -20.16 -0.32
N HIS A 379 -8.67 -19.85 -0.19
CA HIS A 379 -8.09 -19.45 1.09
C HIS A 379 -8.78 -18.20 1.67
N ILE A 380 -8.82 -17.10 0.93
CA ILE A 380 -9.38 -15.85 1.46
C ILE A 380 -10.89 -15.89 1.68
N SER A 381 -11.64 -16.74 0.94
CA SER A 381 -13.10 -16.79 1.01
C SER A 381 -13.64 -17.86 1.94
N LYS A 382 -12.90 -18.97 2.17
CA LYS A 382 -13.44 -20.16 2.84
C LYS A 382 -12.71 -20.57 4.11
N ASP A 383 -11.48 -20.10 4.31
CA ASP A 383 -10.76 -20.44 5.54
C ASP A 383 -11.27 -19.61 6.72
N GLY A 384 -11.33 -20.24 7.89
CA GLY A 384 -11.72 -19.59 9.15
C GLY A 384 -10.67 -18.55 9.60
N PRO A 385 -11.03 -17.70 10.56
CA PRO A 385 -10.15 -16.60 10.99
C PRO A 385 -8.84 -17.07 11.65
N PHE A 386 -8.83 -18.28 12.19
CA PHE A 386 -7.68 -18.90 12.84
C PHE A 386 -7.00 -19.98 11.99
N SER A 387 -7.41 -20.15 10.75
CA SER A 387 -6.79 -21.14 9.87
C SER A 387 -5.35 -20.77 9.58
N ALA A 388 -4.43 -21.70 9.85
CA ALA A 388 -3.07 -21.61 9.36
C ALA A 388 -3.09 -21.80 7.85
N ASN A 389 -2.64 -20.83 7.08
CA ASN A 389 -2.51 -21.02 5.66
C ASN A 389 -1.30 -21.90 5.34
N THR A 390 -1.55 -23.17 5.14
CA THR A 390 -0.51 -24.15 4.77
C THR A 390 -0.37 -24.32 3.26
N SER A 391 -1.29 -23.76 2.47
CA SER A 391 -1.34 -24.00 1.02
C SER A 391 -0.42 -23.07 0.21
N HIS A 392 0.03 -21.96 0.78
CA HIS A 392 1.04 -21.10 0.19
C HIS A 392 2.34 -21.19 0.97
N SER A 393 3.30 -21.89 0.41
CA SER A 393 4.65 -22.07 0.96
C SER A 393 5.47 -20.79 1.06
N THR A 394 4.93 -19.68 0.58
CA THR A 394 5.58 -18.36 0.52
C THR A 394 5.03 -17.36 1.53
N ILE A 395 4.04 -17.74 2.33
CA ILE A 395 3.53 -16.82 3.36
C ILE A 395 4.43 -16.95 4.57
N SER A 396 5.19 -15.91 4.80
CA SER A 396 5.97 -15.78 6.01
C SER A 396 5.04 -15.81 7.23
N ILE A 397 5.55 -16.35 8.28
CA ILE A 397 4.86 -16.43 9.55
C ILE A 397 4.87 -15.03 10.16
N SER A 398 3.81 -14.27 9.94
CA SER A 398 3.66 -13.00 10.64
C SER A 398 3.44 -13.24 12.12
N LEU A 399 3.86 -12.31 12.95
CA LEU A 399 3.60 -12.32 14.38
C LEU A 399 2.15 -12.67 14.72
N PHE A 400 1.20 -12.10 13.99
CA PHE A 400 -0.21 -12.38 14.13
C PHE A 400 -0.54 -13.85 13.91
N LYS A 401 0.02 -14.43 12.85
CA LYS A 401 -0.25 -15.80 12.46
C LYS A 401 0.31 -16.80 13.46
N ASP A 402 1.56 -16.64 13.87
CA ASP A 402 2.20 -17.55 14.80
C ASP A 402 1.71 -17.37 16.23
N THR A 403 1.54 -16.15 16.67
CA THR A 403 1.30 -15.86 18.07
C THR A 403 -0.18 -15.89 18.44
N ILE A 404 -1.05 -15.45 17.54
CA ILE A 404 -2.49 -15.33 17.82
C ILE A 404 -3.30 -16.39 17.09
N ILE A 405 -3.01 -16.66 15.82
CA ILE A 405 -3.83 -17.60 15.01
C ILE A 405 -3.48 -19.05 15.27
N THR A 406 -2.21 -19.42 15.15
CA THR A 406 -1.86 -20.85 15.10
C THR A 406 -1.85 -21.57 16.42
N ASN A 407 -1.85 -20.82 17.51
CA ASN A 407 -1.92 -21.38 18.86
C ASN A 407 -0.88 -22.47 19.13
N LYS A 408 0.29 -22.36 18.49
CA LYS A 408 1.24 -23.45 18.35
C LYS A 408 1.90 -23.91 19.63
N ASN A 409 1.90 -23.09 20.69
CA ASN A 409 2.48 -23.49 21.97
C ASN A 409 1.84 -22.76 23.15
N LEU A 410 0.61 -23.11 23.51
CA LEU A 410 -0.02 -22.61 24.75
C LEU A 410 0.84 -22.82 25.99
N SER A 411 1.61 -23.93 26.03
CA SER A 411 2.54 -24.21 27.13
C SER A 411 3.71 -23.23 27.22
N TYR A 412 4.05 -22.61 26.11
CA TYR A 412 5.11 -21.60 26.03
C TYR A 412 4.66 -20.25 26.60
N TYR A 413 3.35 -20.00 26.55
CA TYR A 413 2.72 -18.75 26.98
C TYR A 413 1.96 -18.89 28.31
N ASN A 414 2.44 -19.69 29.24
CA ASN A 414 1.74 -19.97 30.52
C ASN A 414 1.28 -18.72 31.28
N THR A 415 1.97 -17.58 31.11
CA THR A 415 1.52 -16.28 31.67
C THR A 415 0.70 -15.47 30.67
N GLY A 416 0.69 -15.87 29.38
CA GLY A 416 0.03 -15.20 28.27
C GLY A 416 -1.24 -15.89 27.76
N GLU A 417 -1.58 -17.10 28.24
CA GLU A 417 -2.72 -17.87 27.74
C GLU A 417 -4.02 -17.07 27.82
N THR A 418 -4.30 -16.45 28.96
CA THR A 418 -5.49 -15.62 29.15
C THR A 418 -5.46 -14.42 28.21
N THR A 419 -4.32 -13.77 28.05
CA THR A 419 -4.14 -12.62 27.15
C THR A 419 -4.33 -13.04 25.70
N GLN A 420 -3.75 -14.17 25.29
CA GLN A 420 -3.92 -14.70 23.93
C GLN A 420 -5.39 -15.01 23.64
N LYS A 421 -6.08 -15.70 24.57
CA LYS A 421 -7.51 -15.99 24.43
C LYS A 421 -8.34 -14.70 24.35
N MET A 422 -8.06 -13.71 25.15
CA MET A 422 -8.74 -12.41 25.08
C MET A 422 -8.51 -11.73 23.72
N MET A 423 -7.31 -11.78 23.17
CA MET A 423 -7.01 -11.25 21.84
C MET A 423 -7.78 -12.01 20.75
N GLN A 424 -7.83 -13.34 20.83
CA GLN A 424 -8.58 -14.18 19.90
C GLN A 424 -10.08 -13.88 19.97
N ASP A 425 -10.65 -13.81 21.17
CA ASP A 425 -12.07 -13.50 21.39
C ASP A 425 -12.40 -12.08 20.87
N THR A 426 -11.53 -11.11 21.13
CA THR A 426 -11.71 -9.74 20.62
C THR A 426 -11.69 -9.71 19.10
N TYR A 427 -10.75 -10.41 18.48
CA TYR A 427 -10.63 -10.51 17.03
C TYR A 427 -11.86 -11.19 16.40
N GLU A 428 -12.29 -12.35 16.92
CA GLU A 428 -13.45 -13.07 16.42
C GLU A 428 -14.75 -12.28 16.60
N ASN A 429 -14.96 -11.68 17.77
CA ASN A 429 -16.13 -10.85 18.04
C ASN A 429 -16.19 -9.65 17.08
N LYS A 430 -15.04 -9.04 16.77
CA LYS A 430 -14.99 -7.93 15.82
C LYS A 430 -15.33 -8.40 14.40
N ILE A 431 -14.88 -9.57 13.98
CA ILE A 431 -15.26 -10.17 12.68
C ILE A 431 -16.77 -10.35 12.59
N LYS A 432 -17.40 -10.94 13.63
CA LYS A 432 -18.85 -11.14 13.71
C LYS A 432 -19.61 -9.81 13.68
N GLU A 433 -19.14 -8.82 14.42
CA GLU A 433 -19.69 -7.45 14.42
C GLU A 433 -19.69 -6.85 13.02
N ILE A 434 -18.55 -6.88 12.33
CA ILE A 434 -18.38 -6.33 10.96
C ILE A 434 -19.32 -7.02 9.98
N SER A 435 -19.38 -8.36 10.02
CA SER A 435 -20.27 -9.14 9.15
C SER A 435 -21.75 -8.85 9.43
N SER A 436 -22.13 -8.81 10.71
CA SER A 436 -23.51 -8.53 11.14
C SER A 436 -23.97 -7.11 10.83
N ALA A 437 -23.03 -6.15 10.75
CA ALA A 437 -23.30 -4.79 10.30
C ALA A 437 -23.48 -4.66 8.78
N GLY A 438 -23.45 -5.77 8.04
CA GLY A 438 -23.74 -5.81 6.61
C GLY A 438 -22.53 -5.60 5.69
N ALA A 439 -21.30 -5.61 6.22
CA ALA A 439 -20.10 -5.42 5.38
C ALA A 439 -19.95 -6.43 4.24
N LEU A 440 -20.60 -7.59 4.34
CA LEU A 440 -20.64 -8.65 3.33
C LEU A 440 -21.99 -8.76 2.63
N ASP A 441 -22.82 -7.73 2.70
CA ASP A 441 -24.09 -7.68 1.98
C ASP A 441 -23.90 -6.96 0.65
N TYR A 442 -23.91 -7.76 -0.41
CA TYR A 442 -23.68 -7.26 -1.77
C TYR A 442 -24.79 -6.32 -2.23
N GLN A 443 -26.06 -6.66 -1.98
CA GLN A 443 -27.22 -5.91 -2.48
C GLN A 443 -27.51 -4.68 -1.62
N GLU A 444 -27.49 -4.83 -0.31
CA GLU A 444 -27.94 -3.80 0.63
C GLU A 444 -26.83 -2.83 1.01
N THR A 445 -25.57 -3.25 0.88
CA THR A 445 -24.41 -2.44 1.33
C THR A 445 -23.46 -2.11 0.18
N TYR A 446 -22.93 -3.11 -0.53
CA TYR A 446 -21.89 -2.87 -1.54
C TYR A 446 -22.43 -2.13 -2.77
N ILE A 447 -23.55 -2.57 -3.33
CA ILE A 447 -24.15 -1.90 -4.51
C ILE A 447 -24.54 -0.45 -4.23
N PRO A 448 -25.25 -0.11 -3.15
CA PRO A 448 -25.53 1.29 -2.82
C PRO A 448 -24.27 2.13 -2.60
N PHE A 449 -23.25 1.56 -1.95
CA PHE A 449 -21.96 2.24 -1.74
C PHE A 449 -21.31 2.63 -3.08
N ILE A 450 -21.15 1.67 -4.00
CA ILE A 450 -20.49 1.95 -5.29
C ILE A 450 -21.37 2.78 -6.23
N GLY A 451 -22.69 2.68 -6.14
CA GLY A 451 -23.63 3.50 -6.91
C GLY A 451 -23.54 4.99 -6.60
N GLY A 452 -23.15 5.34 -5.37
CA GLY A 452 -22.84 6.71 -4.95
C GLY A 452 -21.48 7.25 -5.40
N LEU A 453 -20.60 6.38 -5.89
CA LEU A 453 -19.22 6.75 -6.24
C LEU A 453 -19.04 7.12 -7.72
N THR A 454 -19.73 6.42 -8.63
CA THR A 454 -19.58 6.69 -10.06
C THR A 454 -20.64 6.04 -10.93
N ASP A 455 -21.00 6.70 -12.02
CA ASP A 455 -21.63 6.07 -13.18
C ASP A 455 -20.62 5.14 -13.89
N GLY A 456 -20.96 3.88 -14.06
CA GLY A 456 -20.24 2.99 -14.97
C GLY A 456 -19.20 2.04 -14.37
N VAL A 457 -19.28 1.72 -13.08
CA VAL A 457 -18.59 0.56 -12.53
C VAL A 457 -19.20 -0.70 -13.11
N THR A 458 -18.44 -1.46 -13.89
CA THR A 458 -18.93 -2.68 -14.55
C THR A 458 -19.00 -3.83 -13.56
N GLY A 459 -19.98 -4.73 -13.74
CA GLY A 459 -20.12 -5.93 -12.93
C GLY A 459 -20.96 -5.79 -11.66
N VAL A 460 -21.60 -4.66 -11.45
CA VAL A 460 -22.39 -4.35 -10.24
C VAL A 460 -23.64 -5.21 -10.10
N SER A 461 -24.31 -5.54 -11.21
CA SER A 461 -25.61 -6.23 -11.23
C SER A 461 -25.54 -7.71 -11.59
N ASP A 462 -24.35 -8.28 -11.73
CA ASP A 462 -24.17 -9.67 -12.16
C ASP A 462 -24.04 -10.58 -10.93
N GLU A 463 -24.99 -11.50 -10.74
CA GLU A 463 -24.95 -12.50 -9.67
C GLU A 463 -23.75 -13.46 -9.78
N SER A 464 -23.18 -13.63 -10.96
CA SER A 464 -21.93 -14.36 -11.20
C SER A 464 -20.67 -13.54 -10.87
N ASN A 465 -20.85 -12.29 -10.48
CA ASN A 465 -19.78 -11.37 -10.13
C ASN A 465 -18.91 -11.93 -9.01
N ILE A 466 -17.58 -11.84 -9.17
CA ILE A 466 -16.61 -12.38 -8.22
C ILE A 466 -16.76 -11.76 -6.82
N VAL A 467 -17.08 -10.47 -6.73
CA VAL A 467 -17.28 -9.77 -5.44
C VAL A 467 -18.53 -10.30 -4.74
N SER A 468 -19.66 -10.45 -5.45
CA SER A 468 -20.88 -11.02 -4.90
C SER A 468 -20.65 -12.46 -4.40
N LYS A 469 -19.95 -13.26 -5.19
CA LYS A 469 -19.60 -14.64 -4.81
C LYS A 469 -18.72 -14.66 -3.56
N TYR A 470 -17.69 -13.79 -3.52
CA TYR A 470 -16.80 -13.68 -2.37
C TYR A 470 -17.58 -13.33 -1.08
N MET A 471 -18.40 -12.28 -1.14
CA MET A 471 -19.14 -11.81 0.03
C MET A 471 -20.06 -12.90 0.59
N ARG A 472 -20.75 -13.64 -0.28
CA ARG A 472 -21.61 -14.78 0.11
C ARG A 472 -20.79 -15.93 0.74
N ASP A 473 -19.68 -16.33 0.09
CA ASP A 473 -18.82 -17.40 0.58
C ASP A 473 -18.21 -17.04 1.95
N LYS A 474 -17.69 -15.82 2.09
CA LYS A 474 -17.08 -15.33 3.34
C LYS A 474 -18.11 -15.19 4.46
N LYS A 475 -19.28 -14.65 4.16
CA LYS A 475 -20.38 -14.56 5.13
C LYS A 475 -20.76 -15.92 5.68
N GLY A 476 -20.89 -16.93 4.82
CA GLY A 476 -21.20 -18.29 5.25
C GLY A 476 -20.16 -18.88 6.23
N VAL A 477 -18.88 -18.58 6.03
CA VAL A 477 -17.82 -18.98 6.97
C VAL A 477 -17.96 -18.28 8.32
N ILE A 478 -18.23 -16.98 8.32
CA ILE A 478 -18.37 -16.21 9.56
C ILE A 478 -19.62 -16.63 10.32
N ASP A 479 -20.74 -16.83 9.64
CA ASP A 479 -21.99 -17.29 10.24
C ASP A 479 -21.85 -18.69 10.91
N ALA A 480 -20.92 -19.51 10.41
CA ALA A 480 -20.60 -20.82 10.99
C ALA A 480 -19.68 -20.77 12.24
N LEU A 481 -19.17 -19.60 12.61
CA LEU A 481 -18.38 -19.40 13.83
C LEU A 481 -19.26 -19.27 15.09
N ASN A 482 -20.57 -19.30 14.96
CA ASN A 482 -21.54 -19.15 16.05
C ASN A 482 -21.82 -20.45 16.79
#